data_32de3d27b5f9b8c4ee77a3a9934c162f
#
_entry.id   32de3d27b5f9b8c4ee77a3a9934c162f
#
_cell.length_a   1.000
_cell.length_b   1.000
_cell.length_c   1.000
_cell.angle_alpha   90.00
_cell.angle_beta   90.00
_cell.angle_gamma   90.00
#
_symmetry.space_group_name_H-M   'P 1'
#
loop_
_entity.id
_entity.type
_entity.pdbx_description
1 polymer ?
#
loop_
_entity_poly.entity_id
_entity_poly.type
_entity_poly.pdbx_seq_one_letter_code
_entity_poly.pdbx_strand_id
1 'polypeptide(L)'
;MSKEFISSLEKKPAVLVLADGTVYNGFAIGKIGTTTGEICFNTGMTGYQEVFTDPSYYGQILVETNVHIGNYGILDSEVESGSIKIAGLVCKSFNQYFSRKGAQESVQDYFIKQGIVGISDIDTRALVRHIRNKGAMNAIISSDILNIESLKKELSKVPSMDGLELSSKVSTREVFEMKGENSKYRVALLDLGVKLNIARCLADRNCLVKIFPMNTSFEEMEAWKPNGYMISNGPGDPAALPNVIDTVKRCIQSGTPVFGICLGHQIISLASGLKTYKMHNGHRGLNHPVKNLITGKSEITSQNHGFAVKAEDVEKNPDVEITHINLNDNTIEGIRLKSKKVFSVQYHPEAAAGPHDSRYLFDQFIQNMN
;
A
#
# COMPACT_ATOMS: atom_id res chain seq x y z
N MET A 1 32.91 -6.05 30.26
CA MET A 1 32.23 -5.92 28.96
C MET A 1 33.25 -6.21 27.88
N SER A 2 33.02 -7.20 27.03
CA SER A 2 33.94 -7.58 25.96
C SER A 2 34.01 -6.48 24.89
N LYS A 3 35.17 -6.36 24.20
CA LYS A 3 35.33 -5.40 23.09
C LYS A 3 34.28 -5.59 21.98
N GLU A 4 33.75 -6.79 21.80
CA GLU A 4 32.65 -7.11 20.87
C GLU A 4 31.32 -6.47 21.28
N PHE A 5 31.04 -6.37 22.60
CA PHE A 5 29.83 -5.69 23.10
C PHE A 5 29.90 -4.16 22.92
N ILE A 6 31.11 -3.58 22.94
CA ILE A 6 31.32 -2.15 22.72
C ILE A 6 31.28 -1.82 21.22
N SER A 7 31.79 -2.69 20.32
CA SER A 7 31.70 -2.48 18.87
C SER A 7 30.29 -2.56 18.30
N SER A 8 29.38 -3.29 18.97
CA SER A 8 27.96 -3.34 18.60
C SER A 8 27.18 -2.06 18.98
N LEU A 9 27.79 -1.15 19.73
CA LEU A 9 27.22 0.12 20.16
C LEU A 9 27.63 1.32 19.28
N GLU A 10 28.57 1.16 18.36
CA GLU A 10 28.95 2.22 17.43
C GLU A 10 27.88 2.39 16.35
N LYS A 11 27.05 3.42 16.53
CA LYS A 11 26.05 3.83 15.54
C LYS A 11 26.77 4.38 14.29
N LYS A 12 26.59 3.73 13.15
CA LYS A 12 27.15 4.20 11.87
C LYS A 12 26.36 5.42 11.36
N PRO A 13 27.02 6.56 11.04
CA PRO A 13 26.35 7.72 10.47
C PRO A 13 25.61 7.39 9.18
N ALA A 14 24.48 8.04 8.98
CA ALA A 14 23.68 7.98 7.76
C ALA A 14 23.06 9.36 7.47
N VAL A 15 22.70 9.58 6.24
CA VAL A 15 22.10 10.82 5.77
C VAL A 15 20.87 10.56 4.92
N LEU A 16 19.84 11.36 5.12
CA LEU A 16 18.66 11.44 4.26
C LEU A 16 18.70 12.79 3.51
N VAL A 17 18.63 12.75 2.19
CA VAL A 17 18.55 13.93 1.33
C VAL A 17 17.24 13.92 0.55
N LEU A 18 16.50 15.02 0.59
CA LEU A 18 15.26 15.21 -0.16
C LEU A 18 15.52 15.89 -1.50
N ALA A 19 14.62 15.72 -2.46
CA ALA A 19 14.76 16.30 -3.81
C ALA A 19 14.84 17.85 -3.81
N ASP A 20 14.28 18.52 -2.81
CA ASP A 20 14.38 19.97 -2.63
C ASP A 20 15.71 20.43 -2.00
N GLY A 21 16.63 19.48 -1.72
CA GLY A 21 17.94 19.74 -1.14
C GLY A 21 17.99 19.70 0.39
N THR A 22 16.86 19.52 1.07
CA THR A 22 16.82 19.40 2.54
C THR A 22 17.56 18.12 2.99
N VAL A 23 18.35 18.23 4.07
CA VAL A 23 19.21 17.17 4.58
C VAL A 23 18.90 16.88 6.04
N TYR A 24 18.81 15.61 6.39
CA TYR A 24 18.69 15.12 7.76
C TYR A 24 19.84 14.15 8.05
N ASN A 25 20.50 14.34 9.20
CA ASN A 25 21.57 13.45 9.68
C ASN A 25 21.03 12.52 10.76
N GLY A 26 21.43 11.26 10.72
CA GLY A 26 21.03 10.23 11.68
C GLY A 26 22.00 9.05 11.66
N PHE A 27 21.50 7.87 11.98
CA PHE A 27 22.28 6.65 12.06
C PHE A 27 21.66 5.52 11.26
N ALA A 28 22.51 4.71 10.65
CA ALA A 28 22.10 3.58 9.83
C ALA A 28 21.37 2.50 10.66
N ILE A 29 20.33 1.97 10.06
CA ILE A 29 19.64 0.76 10.50
C ILE A 29 19.45 -0.18 9.31
N GLY A 30 19.34 -1.48 9.58
CA GLY A 30 19.25 -2.49 8.53
C GLY A 30 20.59 -2.65 7.79
N LYS A 31 20.51 -2.80 6.45
CA LYS A 31 21.66 -2.97 5.57
C LYS A 31 22.40 -1.65 5.40
N ILE A 32 23.73 -1.69 5.50
CA ILE A 32 24.59 -0.57 5.10
C ILE A 32 24.57 -0.43 3.58
N GLY A 33 24.31 0.78 3.09
CA GLY A 33 24.21 1.06 1.66
C GLY A 33 23.42 2.32 1.36
N THR A 34 23.00 2.43 0.11
CA THR A 34 22.20 3.55 -0.41
C THR A 34 20.88 3.04 -1.00
N THR A 35 19.78 3.77 -0.78
CA THR A 35 18.47 3.51 -1.36
C THR A 35 17.77 4.80 -1.76
N THR A 36 16.90 4.73 -2.78
CA THR A 36 16.12 5.86 -3.28
C THR A 36 14.65 5.51 -3.40
N GLY A 37 13.78 6.50 -3.36
CA GLY A 37 12.33 6.32 -3.58
C GLY A 37 11.56 7.61 -3.30
N GLU A 38 10.27 7.60 -3.61
CA GLU A 38 9.39 8.68 -3.18
C GLU A 38 9.20 8.59 -1.66
N ILE A 39 9.45 9.69 -0.95
CA ILE A 39 9.27 9.72 0.50
C ILE A 39 7.80 9.92 0.86
N CYS A 40 7.30 9.07 1.73
CA CYS A 40 5.95 9.15 2.28
C CYS A 40 5.98 8.90 3.79
N PHE A 41 4.89 9.23 4.49
CA PHE A 41 4.80 8.97 5.94
C PHE A 41 3.55 8.18 6.28
N ASN A 42 3.61 7.36 7.33
CA ASN A 42 2.48 6.63 7.89
C ASN A 42 2.22 7.12 9.31
N THR A 43 0.95 7.37 9.65
CA THR A 43 0.52 7.84 10.97
C THR A 43 0.01 6.73 11.89
N GLY A 44 0.13 5.46 11.48
CA GLY A 44 -0.21 4.29 12.29
C GLY A 44 0.67 4.19 13.53
N MET A 45 0.07 3.82 14.67
CA MET A 45 0.79 3.65 15.93
C MET A 45 1.21 2.19 16.19
N THR A 46 0.80 1.27 15.30
CA THR A 46 1.06 -0.18 15.37
C THR A 46 1.06 -0.77 13.96
N GLY A 47 1.50 -2.03 13.82
CA GLY A 47 1.44 -2.76 12.55
C GLY A 47 2.58 -2.42 11.59
N TYR A 48 3.76 -2.05 12.09
CA TYR A 48 4.86 -1.69 11.21
C TYR A 48 5.28 -2.85 10.29
N GLN A 49 5.18 -4.10 10.73
CA GLN A 49 5.55 -5.26 9.89
C GLN A 49 4.60 -5.43 8.71
N GLU A 50 3.30 -5.31 8.94
CA GLU A 50 2.29 -5.33 7.89
C GLU A 50 2.52 -4.20 6.88
N VAL A 51 2.85 -2.99 7.37
CA VAL A 51 3.19 -1.84 6.52
C VAL A 51 4.45 -2.10 5.71
N PHE A 52 5.52 -2.65 6.30
CA PHE A 52 6.76 -2.95 5.58
C PHE A 52 6.58 -3.97 4.46
N THR A 53 5.64 -4.91 4.64
CA THR A 53 5.36 -5.99 3.69
C THR A 53 4.18 -5.71 2.76
N ASP A 54 3.51 -4.54 2.89
CA ASP A 54 2.43 -4.10 2.00
C ASP A 54 2.99 -3.72 0.62
N PRO A 55 2.59 -4.44 -0.46
CA PRO A 55 3.09 -4.16 -1.81
C PRO A 55 2.81 -2.74 -2.30
N SER A 56 1.79 -2.06 -1.78
CA SER A 56 1.46 -0.67 -2.17
C SER A 56 2.55 0.34 -1.80
N TYR A 57 3.47 0.00 -0.88
CA TYR A 57 4.65 0.83 -0.57
C TYR A 57 5.87 0.57 -1.45
N TYR A 58 5.76 -0.30 -2.47
CA TYR A 58 6.90 -0.58 -3.32
C TYR A 58 7.46 0.69 -3.98
N GLY A 59 8.79 0.85 -3.89
CA GLY A 59 9.49 2.04 -4.41
C GLY A 59 9.37 3.29 -3.54
N GLN A 60 8.83 3.19 -2.32
CA GLN A 60 8.68 4.34 -1.40
C GLN A 60 9.62 4.22 -0.20
N ILE A 61 10.23 5.35 0.20
CA ILE A 61 10.92 5.53 1.49
C ILE A 61 9.86 5.92 2.51
N LEU A 62 9.66 5.05 3.50
CA LEU A 62 8.64 5.20 4.53
C LEU A 62 9.16 5.95 5.74
N VAL A 63 8.47 7.01 6.15
CA VAL A 63 8.66 7.68 7.43
C VAL A 63 7.61 7.18 8.42
N GLU A 64 8.04 6.45 9.44
CA GLU A 64 7.16 6.06 10.54
C GLU A 64 7.04 7.19 11.55
N THR A 65 5.78 7.62 11.83
CA THR A 65 5.52 8.64 12.84
C THR A 65 5.47 8.09 14.26
N ASN A 66 5.30 6.77 14.39
CA ASN A 66 5.48 6.07 15.66
C ASN A 66 6.93 6.24 16.14
N VAL A 67 7.09 6.68 17.38
CA VAL A 67 8.40 7.03 17.94
C VAL A 67 9.32 5.83 18.02
N HIS A 68 8.80 4.66 18.41
CA HIS A 68 9.58 3.45 18.67
C HIS A 68 9.29 2.36 17.65
N ILE A 69 10.28 2.02 16.84
CA ILE A 69 10.23 0.91 15.87
C ILE A 69 11.17 -0.21 16.32
N GLY A 70 10.76 -1.47 16.11
CA GLY A 70 11.53 -2.66 16.46
C GLY A 70 11.20 -3.29 17.83
N ASN A 71 10.46 -2.59 18.67
CA ASN A 71 10.20 -2.96 20.07
C ASN A 71 9.40 -4.27 20.26
N TYR A 72 8.63 -4.72 19.27
CA TYR A 72 7.89 -5.98 19.34
C TYR A 72 8.38 -7.07 18.36
N GLY A 73 9.45 -6.79 17.59
CA GLY A 73 10.08 -7.78 16.69
C GLY A 73 9.23 -8.14 15.48
N ILE A 74 9.54 -9.29 14.90
CA ILE A 74 8.92 -9.84 13.69
C ILE A 74 8.16 -11.13 14.02
N LEU A 75 7.00 -11.32 13.41
CA LEU A 75 6.18 -12.53 13.51
C LEU A 75 5.72 -12.96 12.11
N ASP A 76 5.99 -14.21 11.71
CA ASP A 76 5.71 -14.72 10.35
C ASP A 76 4.24 -14.63 9.93
N SER A 77 3.31 -14.61 10.88
CA SER A 77 1.87 -14.47 10.58
C SER A 77 1.44 -13.04 10.26
N GLU A 78 2.27 -12.04 10.56
CA GLU A 78 1.97 -10.61 10.39
C GLU A 78 2.61 -10.04 9.12
N VAL A 79 2.44 -10.76 8.00
CA VAL A 79 2.94 -10.34 6.69
C VAL A 79 1.80 -10.20 5.69
N GLU A 80 1.91 -9.18 4.85
CA GLU A 80 0.98 -8.90 3.75
C GLU A 80 1.50 -9.38 2.38
N SER A 81 2.78 -9.75 2.31
CA SER A 81 3.39 -10.40 1.14
C SER A 81 4.66 -11.15 1.52
N GLY A 82 5.26 -11.88 0.57
CA GLY A 82 6.42 -12.76 0.82
C GLY A 82 7.74 -12.06 1.13
N SER A 83 7.81 -10.71 1.11
CA SER A 83 9.03 -9.95 1.42
C SER A 83 8.70 -8.50 1.79
N ILE A 84 9.69 -7.78 2.35
CA ILE A 84 9.58 -6.33 2.55
C ILE A 84 9.45 -5.63 1.20
N LYS A 85 8.59 -4.61 1.12
CA LYS A 85 8.27 -3.86 -0.10
C LYS A 85 8.71 -2.39 -0.05
N ILE A 86 8.86 -1.82 1.15
CA ILE A 86 9.40 -0.45 1.27
C ILE A 86 10.81 -0.37 0.70
N ALA A 87 11.16 0.73 0.05
CA ALA A 87 12.51 0.99 -0.44
C ALA A 87 13.48 1.33 0.69
N GLY A 88 13.00 1.92 1.77
CA GLY A 88 13.78 2.26 2.95
C GLY A 88 12.92 2.77 4.08
N LEU A 89 13.49 2.83 5.29
CA LEU A 89 12.81 3.28 6.51
C LEU A 89 13.47 4.51 7.10
N VAL A 90 12.64 5.48 7.52
CA VAL A 90 13.03 6.62 8.37
C VAL A 90 12.24 6.57 9.66
N CYS A 91 12.90 6.58 10.81
CA CYS A 91 12.24 6.59 12.11
C CYS A 91 12.93 7.48 13.14
N LYS A 92 12.23 7.77 14.23
CA LYS A 92 12.76 8.56 15.33
C LYS A 92 13.66 7.73 16.24
N SER A 93 13.21 6.55 16.66
CA SER A 93 13.94 5.66 17.56
C SER A 93 13.81 4.23 17.08
N PHE A 94 14.93 3.55 16.95
CA PHE A 94 15.00 2.17 16.51
C PHE A 94 15.55 1.26 17.61
N ASN A 95 14.79 0.20 17.92
CA ASN A 95 15.17 -0.79 18.91
C ASN A 95 15.70 -2.05 18.24
N GLN A 96 16.90 -2.46 18.59
CA GLN A 96 17.49 -3.72 18.15
C GLN A 96 16.97 -4.92 18.96
N TYR A 97 16.44 -4.66 20.16
CA TYR A 97 15.89 -5.67 21.06
C TYR A 97 14.38 -5.60 21.05
N PHE A 98 13.74 -6.76 21.06
CA PHE A 98 12.29 -6.89 21.12
C PHE A 98 11.87 -7.66 22.37
N SER A 99 10.63 -7.42 22.84
CA SER A 99 10.11 -8.01 24.08
C SER A 99 8.75 -8.72 23.92
N ARG A 100 8.19 -8.76 22.70
CA ARG A 100 6.91 -9.41 22.44
C ARG A 100 7.05 -10.94 22.49
N LYS A 101 6.15 -11.62 23.23
CA LYS A 101 6.05 -13.07 23.25
C LYS A 101 5.70 -13.60 21.85
N GLY A 102 6.47 -14.59 21.38
CA GLY A 102 6.28 -15.23 20.07
C GLY A 102 7.02 -14.54 18.91
N ALA A 103 7.61 -13.37 19.12
CA ALA A 103 8.46 -12.75 18.10
C ALA A 103 9.68 -13.64 17.81
N GLN A 104 10.02 -13.78 16.53
CA GLN A 104 11.00 -14.74 16.03
C GLN A 104 12.36 -14.11 15.77
N GLU A 105 12.39 -12.84 15.37
CA GLU A 105 13.64 -12.12 15.12
C GLU A 105 13.48 -10.60 15.34
N SER A 106 14.61 -9.91 15.37
CA SER A 106 14.65 -8.44 15.44
C SER A 106 14.32 -7.82 14.07
N VAL A 107 13.80 -6.58 14.07
CA VAL A 107 13.62 -5.83 12.82
C VAL A 107 14.97 -5.55 12.15
N GLN A 108 16.05 -5.39 12.93
CA GLN A 108 17.41 -5.20 12.41
C GLN A 108 17.85 -6.39 11.56
N ASP A 109 17.73 -7.61 12.09
CA ASP A 109 18.14 -8.83 11.37
C ASP A 109 17.25 -9.07 10.16
N TYR A 110 15.94 -8.85 10.29
CA TYR A 110 14.99 -8.94 9.19
C TYR A 110 15.34 -7.99 8.05
N PHE A 111 15.68 -6.72 8.37
CA PHE A 111 16.10 -5.74 7.37
C PHE A 111 17.42 -6.12 6.69
N ILE A 112 18.41 -6.61 7.46
CA ILE A 112 19.68 -7.07 6.88
C ILE A 112 19.44 -8.23 5.91
N LYS A 113 18.66 -9.24 6.29
CA LYS A 113 18.30 -10.39 5.45
C LYS A 113 17.58 -9.98 4.17
N GLN A 114 16.65 -9.01 4.27
CA GLN A 114 15.85 -8.51 3.16
C GLN A 114 16.56 -7.40 2.35
N GLY A 115 17.73 -6.95 2.78
CA GLY A 115 18.53 -5.94 2.08
C GLY A 115 18.04 -4.50 2.23
N ILE A 116 17.24 -4.20 3.25
CA ILE A 116 16.63 -2.89 3.47
C ILE A 116 17.59 -1.92 4.16
N VAL A 117 17.73 -0.73 3.57
CA VAL A 117 18.49 0.39 4.11
C VAL A 117 17.54 1.30 4.89
N GLY A 118 17.96 1.81 6.04
CA GLY A 118 17.17 2.77 6.79
C GLY A 118 18.02 3.73 7.61
N ILE A 119 17.34 4.71 8.20
CA ILE A 119 17.94 5.76 9.03
C ILE A 119 17.08 6.03 10.28
N SER A 120 17.71 6.10 11.42
CA SER A 120 17.09 6.43 12.70
C SER A 120 17.64 7.73 13.30
N ASP A 121 17.10 8.13 14.44
CA ASP A 121 17.40 9.36 15.17
C ASP A 121 17.07 10.65 14.40
N ILE A 122 16.09 10.56 13.48
CA ILE A 122 15.57 11.68 12.69
C ILE A 122 14.46 12.42 13.46
N ASP A 123 14.39 13.74 13.32
CA ASP A 123 13.19 14.50 13.70
C ASP A 123 12.06 14.23 12.69
N THR A 124 11.37 13.11 12.89
CA THR A 124 10.27 12.68 12.03
C THR A 124 9.11 13.67 12.05
N ARG A 125 8.89 14.40 13.14
CA ARG A 125 7.85 15.43 13.21
C ARG A 125 8.17 16.61 12.26
N ALA A 126 9.41 17.11 12.27
CA ALA A 126 9.84 18.16 11.34
C ALA A 126 9.76 17.68 9.89
N LEU A 127 10.24 16.45 9.62
CA LEU A 127 10.20 15.84 8.29
C LEU A 127 8.76 15.68 7.76
N VAL A 128 7.84 15.17 8.57
CA VAL A 128 6.42 15.00 8.19
C VAL A 128 5.76 16.35 7.89
N ARG A 129 6.02 17.36 8.72
CA ARG A 129 5.53 18.74 8.44
C ARG A 129 6.10 19.28 7.14
N HIS A 130 7.36 19.00 6.83
CA HIS A 130 8.00 19.38 5.58
C HIS A 130 7.30 18.73 4.38
N ILE A 131 7.11 17.41 4.40
CA ILE A 131 6.43 16.66 3.33
C ILE A 131 4.98 17.15 3.15
N ARG A 132 4.25 17.40 4.24
CA ARG A 132 2.88 17.94 4.17
C ARG A 132 2.80 19.31 3.48
N ASN A 133 3.79 20.14 3.70
CA ASN A 133 3.80 21.50 3.15
C ASN A 133 4.31 21.54 1.70
N LYS A 134 5.31 20.71 1.36
CA LYS A 134 5.99 20.71 0.06
C LYS A 134 5.47 19.67 -0.93
N GLY A 135 4.75 18.66 -0.43
CA GLY A 135 4.29 17.52 -1.21
C GLY A 135 5.24 16.32 -1.11
N ALA A 136 4.75 15.16 -1.57
CA ALA A 136 5.57 13.98 -1.73
C ALA A 136 6.65 14.23 -2.80
N MET A 137 7.88 13.78 -2.54
CA MET A 137 9.03 13.99 -3.42
C MET A 137 10.00 12.82 -3.33
N ASN A 138 10.92 12.72 -4.27
CA ASN A 138 11.98 11.71 -4.20
C ASN A 138 12.96 12.03 -3.06
N ALA A 139 13.52 10.97 -2.48
CA ALA A 139 14.52 11.05 -1.43
C ALA A 139 15.57 9.94 -1.60
N ILE A 140 16.71 10.11 -0.95
CA ILE A 140 17.82 9.16 -0.92
C ILE A 140 18.29 9.01 0.53
N ILE A 141 18.43 7.77 1.00
CA ILE A 141 19.10 7.43 2.26
C ILE A 141 20.43 6.79 1.93
N SER A 142 21.49 7.25 2.58
CA SER A 142 22.82 6.62 2.42
C SER A 142 23.57 6.54 3.75
N SER A 143 24.26 5.42 3.94
CA SER A 143 25.17 5.13 5.06
C SER A 143 26.57 4.70 4.62
N ASP A 144 26.80 4.63 3.34
CA ASP A 144 28.11 4.33 2.71
C ASP A 144 28.67 5.53 1.95
N ILE A 145 27.82 6.41 1.42
CA ILE A 145 28.16 7.66 0.76
C ILE A 145 27.61 8.82 1.58
N LEU A 146 28.46 9.67 2.14
CA LEU A 146 28.04 10.83 2.95
C LEU A 146 28.27 12.17 2.24
N ASN A 147 28.76 12.16 1.00
CA ASN A 147 28.93 13.36 0.20
C ASN A 147 27.58 13.81 -0.38
N ILE A 148 27.05 14.90 0.14
CA ILE A 148 25.71 15.40 -0.19
C ILE A 148 25.56 15.75 -1.69
N GLU A 149 26.59 16.34 -2.31
CA GLU A 149 26.51 16.72 -3.73
C GLU A 149 26.45 15.48 -4.64
N SER A 150 27.17 14.42 -4.29
CA SER A 150 27.08 13.13 -4.99
C SER A 150 25.69 12.53 -4.87
N LEU A 151 25.09 12.58 -3.67
CA LEU A 151 23.75 12.05 -3.41
C LEU A 151 22.68 12.86 -4.15
N LYS A 152 22.79 14.19 -4.18
CA LYS A 152 21.86 15.05 -4.98
C LYS A 152 21.93 14.70 -6.46
N LYS A 153 23.13 14.46 -7.00
CA LYS A 153 23.32 14.07 -8.39
C LYS A 153 22.71 12.69 -8.69
N GLU A 154 22.77 11.77 -7.74
CA GLU A 154 22.12 10.46 -7.87
C GLU A 154 20.61 10.59 -7.77
N LEU A 155 20.12 11.33 -6.79
CA LEU A 155 18.70 11.57 -6.57
C LEU A 155 18.03 12.24 -7.77
N SER A 156 18.70 13.13 -8.48
CA SER A 156 18.15 13.80 -9.68
C SER A 156 17.84 12.86 -10.85
N LYS A 157 18.33 11.60 -10.81
CA LYS A 157 18.07 10.56 -11.83
C LYS A 157 16.89 9.66 -11.47
N VAL A 158 16.38 9.77 -10.24
CA VAL A 158 15.27 8.92 -9.77
C VAL A 158 13.97 9.39 -10.43
N PRO A 159 13.21 8.49 -11.10
CA PRO A 159 11.97 8.88 -11.77
C PRO A 159 10.91 9.32 -10.77
N SER A 160 9.99 10.17 -11.22
CA SER A 160 8.79 10.51 -10.45
C SER A 160 7.86 9.30 -10.36
N MET A 161 7.08 9.21 -9.27
CA MET A 161 6.00 8.22 -9.15
C MET A 161 4.89 8.43 -10.21
N ASP A 162 4.71 9.65 -10.70
CA ASP A 162 3.78 9.99 -11.76
C ASP A 162 4.21 9.34 -13.08
N GLY A 163 3.32 8.56 -13.69
CA GLY A 163 3.60 7.76 -14.90
C GLY A 163 4.38 6.45 -14.64
N LEU A 164 4.66 6.09 -13.39
CA LEU A 164 5.48 4.92 -13.08
C LEU A 164 4.64 3.66 -12.87
N GLU A 165 4.89 2.64 -13.71
CA GLU A 165 4.33 1.30 -13.55
C GLU A 165 5.16 0.49 -12.56
N LEU A 166 4.54 0.05 -11.45
CA LEU A 166 5.21 -0.72 -10.39
C LEU A 166 4.50 -2.05 -10.06
N SER A 167 3.28 -2.25 -10.54
CA SER A 167 2.51 -3.47 -10.26
C SER A 167 3.21 -4.72 -10.78
N SER A 168 3.90 -4.66 -11.93
CA SER A 168 4.68 -5.76 -12.48
C SER A 168 5.85 -6.23 -11.59
N LYS A 169 6.29 -5.38 -10.66
CA LYS A 169 7.37 -5.69 -9.71
C LYS A 169 6.91 -6.47 -8.49
N VAL A 170 5.61 -6.45 -8.22
CA VAL A 170 5.02 -7.00 -6.98
C VAL A 170 3.93 -8.03 -7.24
N SER A 171 3.31 -8.04 -8.42
CA SER A 171 2.34 -9.04 -8.81
C SER A 171 2.97 -10.45 -8.82
N THR A 172 2.19 -11.45 -8.46
CA THR A 172 2.60 -12.85 -8.56
C THR A 172 2.99 -13.22 -10.00
N ARG A 173 3.89 -14.17 -10.14
CA ARG A 173 4.30 -14.71 -11.45
C ARG A 173 3.49 -15.91 -11.86
N GLU A 174 2.92 -16.62 -10.90
CA GLU A 174 2.17 -17.85 -11.08
C GLU A 174 0.81 -17.75 -10.42
N VAL A 175 -0.16 -18.43 -10.99
CA VAL A 175 -1.49 -18.55 -10.42
C VAL A 175 -1.42 -19.42 -9.18
N PHE A 176 -2.05 -18.97 -8.09
CA PHE A 176 -2.21 -19.78 -6.88
C PHE A 176 -3.61 -19.61 -6.28
N GLU A 177 -3.98 -20.48 -5.36
CA GLU A 177 -5.31 -20.50 -4.76
C GLU A 177 -5.24 -20.38 -3.24
N MET A 178 -6.20 -19.62 -2.68
CA MET A 178 -6.47 -19.58 -1.26
C MET A 178 -7.90 -20.05 -1.03
N LYS A 179 -8.08 -21.01 -0.12
CA LYS A 179 -9.34 -21.72 0.04
C LYS A 179 -9.89 -21.54 1.46
N GLY A 180 -11.17 -21.15 1.55
CA GLY A 180 -11.96 -21.26 2.79
C GLY A 180 -12.39 -22.69 3.09
N GLU A 181 -12.83 -22.96 4.32
CA GLU A 181 -13.22 -24.30 4.77
C GLU A 181 -14.33 -24.93 3.90
N ASN A 182 -15.36 -24.15 3.55
CA ASN A 182 -16.51 -24.58 2.76
C ASN A 182 -16.72 -23.69 1.56
N SER A 183 -15.80 -23.73 0.58
CA SER A 183 -15.80 -22.80 -0.55
C SER A 183 -17.06 -22.94 -1.42
N LYS A 184 -17.96 -21.95 -1.29
CA LYS A 184 -19.22 -21.86 -2.03
C LYS A 184 -19.09 -20.98 -3.27
N TYR A 185 -18.27 -19.92 -3.20
CA TYR A 185 -18.09 -18.95 -4.28
C TYR A 185 -16.68 -19.02 -4.84
N ARG A 186 -16.53 -18.76 -6.11
CA ARG A 186 -15.25 -18.68 -6.82
C ARG A 186 -14.96 -17.22 -7.13
N VAL A 187 -13.87 -16.69 -6.59
CA VAL A 187 -13.45 -15.31 -6.80
C VAL A 187 -12.15 -15.29 -7.60
N ALA A 188 -12.19 -14.72 -8.81
CA ALA A 188 -10.98 -14.42 -9.57
C ALA A 188 -10.40 -13.10 -9.08
N LEU A 189 -9.23 -13.15 -8.45
CA LEU A 189 -8.53 -11.99 -7.94
C LEU A 189 -7.39 -11.62 -8.90
N LEU A 190 -7.47 -10.44 -9.51
CA LEU A 190 -6.39 -9.88 -10.33
C LEU A 190 -5.37 -9.20 -9.42
N ASP A 191 -4.15 -9.73 -9.42
CA ASP A 191 -3.08 -9.30 -8.51
C ASP A 191 -2.26 -8.15 -9.10
N LEU A 192 -2.50 -6.95 -8.61
CA LEU A 192 -1.74 -5.73 -8.93
C LEU A 192 -0.69 -5.40 -7.85
N GLY A 193 -0.51 -6.28 -6.89
CA GLY A 193 0.27 -6.11 -5.66
C GLY A 193 -0.63 -6.35 -4.43
N VAL A 194 -1.25 -7.52 -4.39
CA VAL A 194 -2.28 -7.86 -3.39
C VAL A 194 -1.71 -7.96 -1.98
N LYS A 195 -2.37 -7.34 -1.03
CA LYS A 195 -2.23 -7.68 0.39
C LYS A 195 -2.93 -9.01 0.64
N LEU A 196 -2.19 -9.97 1.21
CA LEU A 196 -2.72 -11.31 1.48
C LEU A 196 -4.00 -11.29 2.34
N ASN A 197 -4.17 -10.25 3.17
CA ASN A 197 -5.37 -10.13 3.98
C ASN A 197 -6.66 -9.92 3.17
N ILE A 198 -6.60 -9.38 1.95
CA ILE A 198 -7.75 -9.34 1.04
C ILE A 198 -8.23 -10.75 0.70
N ALA A 199 -7.29 -11.62 0.32
CA ALA A 199 -7.63 -13.01 0.00
C ALA A 199 -8.09 -13.79 1.24
N ARG A 200 -7.48 -13.53 2.43
CA ARG A 200 -7.93 -14.11 3.72
C ARG A 200 -9.37 -13.70 4.05
N CYS A 201 -9.71 -12.40 3.93
CA CYS A 201 -11.06 -11.90 4.16
C CYS A 201 -12.12 -12.56 3.26
N LEU A 202 -11.78 -12.90 2.02
CA LEU A 202 -12.65 -13.64 1.10
C LEU A 202 -12.72 -15.13 1.46
N ALA A 203 -11.59 -15.76 1.79
CA ALA A 203 -11.53 -17.15 2.20
C ALA A 203 -12.35 -17.41 3.49
N ASP A 204 -12.28 -16.51 4.47
CA ASP A 204 -13.08 -16.53 5.71
C ASP A 204 -14.59 -16.45 5.43
N ARG A 205 -14.97 -15.97 4.23
CA ARG A 205 -16.36 -15.89 3.74
C ARG A 205 -16.73 -17.01 2.76
N ASN A 206 -16.08 -18.16 2.90
CA ASN A 206 -16.31 -19.35 2.10
C ASN A 206 -16.06 -19.16 0.59
N CYS A 207 -15.07 -18.32 0.23
CA CYS A 207 -14.62 -18.22 -1.14
C CYS A 207 -13.43 -19.15 -1.42
N LEU A 208 -13.43 -19.74 -2.61
CA LEU A 208 -12.22 -20.19 -3.29
C LEU A 208 -11.68 -19.00 -4.08
N VAL A 209 -10.58 -18.44 -3.63
CA VAL A 209 -9.93 -17.29 -4.25
C VAL A 209 -8.80 -17.79 -5.13
N LYS A 210 -8.90 -17.54 -6.43
CA LYS A 210 -7.82 -17.81 -7.39
C LYS A 210 -7.16 -16.50 -7.76
N ILE A 211 -5.89 -16.39 -7.40
CA ILE A 211 -5.08 -15.20 -7.58
C ILE A 211 -4.37 -15.32 -8.94
N PHE A 212 -4.66 -14.39 -9.83
CA PHE A 212 -4.12 -14.33 -11.17
C PHE A 212 -3.09 -13.21 -11.30
N PRO A 213 -1.97 -13.44 -12.00
CA PRO A 213 -1.00 -12.38 -12.32
C PRO A 213 -1.65 -11.18 -13.04
N MET A 214 -1.08 -9.99 -12.88
CA MET A 214 -1.64 -8.75 -13.44
C MET A 214 -1.85 -8.76 -14.97
N ASN A 215 -1.06 -9.56 -15.69
CA ASN A 215 -1.12 -9.65 -17.14
C ASN A 215 -2.10 -10.73 -17.66
N THR A 216 -2.85 -11.37 -16.76
CA THR A 216 -3.85 -12.38 -17.14
C THR A 216 -4.98 -11.73 -17.91
N SER A 217 -5.36 -12.33 -19.04
CA SER A 217 -6.46 -11.84 -19.86
C SER A 217 -7.81 -12.06 -19.20
N PHE A 218 -8.82 -11.29 -19.62
CA PHE A 218 -10.21 -11.51 -19.18
C PHE A 218 -10.66 -12.95 -19.52
N GLU A 219 -10.32 -13.46 -20.71
CA GLU A 219 -10.70 -14.79 -21.19
C GLU A 219 -10.17 -15.91 -20.29
N GLU A 220 -8.93 -15.78 -19.83
CA GLU A 220 -8.31 -16.78 -18.94
C GLU A 220 -9.01 -16.78 -17.57
N MET A 221 -9.35 -15.60 -17.02
CA MET A 221 -10.09 -15.51 -15.77
C MET A 221 -11.52 -16.04 -15.93
N GLU A 222 -12.21 -15.68 -17.00
CA GLU A 222 -13.59 -16.08 -17.32
C GLU A 222 -13.72 -17.59 -17.57
N ALA A 223 -12.71 -18.22 -18.21
CA ALA A 223 -12.66 -19.66 -18.43
C ALA A 223 -12.73 -20.47 -17.13
N TRP A 224 -12.29 -19.87 -16.01
CA TRP A 224 -12.41 -20.46 -14.69
C TRP A 224 -13.83 -20.33 -14.10
N LYS A 225 -14.73 -19.59 -14.75
CA LYS A 225 -16.13 -19.34 -14.37
C LYS A 225 -16.26 -18.80 -12.95
N PRO A 226 -15.72 -17.62 -12.65
CA PRO A 226 -15.83 -17.02 -11.32
C PRO A 226 -17.25 -16.51 -11.04
N ASN A 227 -17.64 -16.47 -9.77
CA ASN A 227 -18.86 -15.81 -9.32
C ASN A 227 -18.66 -14.29 -9.13
N GLY A 228 -17.40 -13.84 -9.01
CA GLY A 228 -17.04 -12.44 -8.87
C GLY A 228 -15.57 -12.18 -9.17
N TYR A 229 -15.28 -10.95 -9.56
CA TYR A 229 -13.92 -10.45 -9.78
C TYR A 229 -13.51 -9.51 -8.64
N MET A 230 -12.33 -9.75 -8.07
CA MET A 230 -11.67 -8.85 -7.13
C MET A 230 -10.48 -8.19 -7.82
N ILE A 231 -10.43 -6.86 -7.83
CA ILE A 231 -9.28 -6.09 -8.35
C ILE A 231 -8.50 -5.57 -7.15
N SER A 232 -7.28 -6.03 -6.98
CA SER A 232 -6.51 -5.80 -5.76
C SER A 232 -5.97 -4.37 -5.65
N ASN A 233 -5.43 -4.05 -4.48
CA ASN A 233 -4.54 -2.93 -4.26
C ASN A 233 -3.21 -3.12 -5.02
N GLY A 234 -2.36 -2.09 -5.03
CA GLY A 234 -1.03 -2.14 -5.62
C GLY A 234 -0.34 -0.77 -5.66
N PRO A 235 0.95 -0.73 -6.05
CA PRO A 235 1.75 0.49 -6.14
C PRO A 235 1.69 1.13 -7.53
N GLY A 236 2.17 2.38 -7.60
CA GLY A 236 2.41 3.11 -8.84
C GLY A 236 1.23 3.95 -9.31
N ASP A 237 1.35 4.45 -10.54
CA ASP A 237 0.32 5.26 -11.19
C ASP A 237 -0.69 4.35 -11.90
N PRO A 238 -1.99 4.42 -11.56
CA PRO A 238 -3.03 3.62 -12.24
C PRO A 238 -3.12 3.89 -13.74
N ALA A 239 -2.83 5.10 -14.21
CA ALA A 239 -2.86 5.45 -15.63
C ALA A 239 -1.74 4.79 -16.44
N ALA A 240 -0.69 4.29 -15.79
CA ALA A 240 0.41 3.55 -16.42
C ALA A 240 0.06 2.06 -16.70
N LEU A 241 -1.18 1.63 -16.46
CA LEU A 241 -1.64 0.23 -16.57
C LEU A 241 -2.74 0.03 -17.66
N PRO A 242 -2.55 0.46 -18.93
CA PRO A 242 -3.61 0.44 -19.94
C PRO A 242 -4.17 -0.97 -20.19
N ASN A 243 -3.34 -2.01 -20.21
CA ASN A 243 -3.79 -3.39 -20.43
C ASN A 243 -4.67 -3.90 -19.28
N VAL A 244 -4.35 -3.53 -18.03
CA VAL A 244 -5.17 -3.87 -16.86
C VAL A 244 -6.50 -3.14 -16.91
N ILE A 245 -6.51 -1.86 -17.30
CA ILE A 245 -7.73 -1.06 -17.46
C ILE A 245 -8.66 -1.73 -18.49
N ASP A 246 -8.12 -2.19 -19.62
CA ASP A 246 -8.91 -2.87 -20.66
C ASP A 246 -9.45 -4.22 -20.16
N THR A 247 -8.64 -5.02 -19.46
CA THR A 247 -9.09 -6.28 -18.83
C THR A 247 -10.22 -6.02 -17.84
N VAL A 248 -10.09 -5.04 -16.95
CA VAL A 248 -11.11 -4.70 -15.94
C VAL A 248 -12.38 -4.14 -16.61
N LYS A 249 -12.25 -3.36 -17.68
CA LYS A 249 -13.41 -2.91 -18.49
C LYS A 249 -14.22 -4.09 -19.00
N ARG A 250 -13.59 -5.16 -19.42
CA ARG A 250 -14.25 -6.39 -19.87
C ARG A 250 -14.88 -7.16 -18.70
N CYS A 251 -14.24 -7.22 -17.54
CA CYS A 251 -14.86 -7.76 -16.31
C CYS A 251 -16.13 -6.99 -15.96
N ILE A 252 -16.14 -5.65 -16.06
CA ILE A 252 -17.31 -4.81 -15.82
C ILE A 252 -18.42 -5.10 -16.87
N GLN A 253 -18.06 -5.37 -18.12
CA GLN A 253 -19.00 -5.63 -19.19
C GLN A 253 -19.63 -7.02 -19.12
N SER A 254 -18.97 -8.01 -18.50
CA SER A 254 -19.49 -9.39 -18.38
C SER A 254 -20.76 -9.50 -17.54
N GLY A 255 -21.06 -8.50 -16.68
CA GLY A 255 -22.18 -8.53 -15.77
C GLY A 255 -21.90 -9.29 -14.46
N THR A 256 -20.77 -9.98 -14.36
CA THR A 256 -20.29 -10.62 -13.12
C THR A 256 -19.94 -9.55 -12.08
N PRO A 257 -20.25 -9.73 -10.79
CA PRO A 257 -19.91 -8.78 -9.74
C PRO A 257 -18.42 -8.43 -9.70
N VAL A 258 -18.11 -7.14 -9.55
CA VAL A 258 -16.71 -6.66 -9.45
C VAL A 258 -16.56 -5.80 -8.19
N PHE A 259 -15.51 -6.09 -7.41
CA PHE A 259 -15.09 -5.26 -6.28
C PHE A 259 -13.63 -4.84 -6.42
N GLY A 260 -13.33 -3.56 -6.25
CA GLY A 260 -11.97 -3.00 -6.33
C GLY A 260 -11.53 -2.31 -5.06
N ILE A 261 -10.27 -2.52 -4.66
CA ILE A 261 -9.67 -1.94 -3.46
C ILE A 261 -8.45 -1.12 -3.85
N CYS A 262 -8.36 0.13 -3.41
CA CYS A 262 -7.25 1.06 -3.54
C CYS A 262 -6.86 1.25 -5.04
N LEU A 263 -5.76 0.68 -5.52
CA LEU A 263 -5.42 0.70 -6.95
C LEU A 263 -6.56 0.11 -7.81
N GLY A 264 -7.21 -0.96 -7.34
CA GLY A 264 -8.37 -1.54 -8.00
C GLY A 264 -9.57 -0.58 -8.13
N HIS A 265 -9.79 0.30 -7.14
CA HIS A 265 -10.77 1.38 -7.24
C HIS A 265 -10.40 2.38 -8.33
N GLN A 266 -9.11 2.77 -8.40
CA GLN A 266 -8.63 3.69 -9.42
C GLN A 266 -8.72 3.08 -10.83
N ILE A 267 -8.38 1.81 -10.99
CA ILE A 267 -8.51 1.08 -12.27
C ILE A 267 -9.97 0.94 -12.70
N ILE A 268 -10.90 0.60 -11.79
CA ILE A 268 -12.35 0.56 -12.08
C ILE A 268 -12.84 1.95 -12.51
N SER A 269 -12.37 2.99 -11.86
CA SER A 269 -12.71 4.38 -12.20
C SER A 269 -12.23 4.75 -13.61
N LEU A 270 -10.97 4.44 -13.96
CA LEU A 270 -10.41 4.65 -15.30
C LEU A 270 -11.15 3.81 -16.36
N ALA A 271 -11.46 2.54 -16.07
CA ALA A 271 -12.24 1.67 -16.95
C ALA A 271 -13.69 2.16 -17.19
N SER A 272 -14.19 2.99 -16.27
CA SER A 272 -15.51 3.65 -16.34
C SER A 272 -15.45 5.04 -16.98
N GLY A 273 -14.30 5.46 -17.52
CA GLY A 273 -14.12 6.74 -18.21
C GLY A 273 -13.81 7.93 -17.30
N LEU A 274 -13.57 7.71 -16.02
CA LEU A 274 -13.12 8.74 -15.08
C LEU A 274 -11.61 8.92 -15.18
N LYS A 275 -11.08 9.99 -14.55
CA LYS A 275 -9.64 10.28 -14.48
C LYS A 275 -9.15 10.24 -13.04
N THR A 276 -7.87 9.95 -12.89
CA THR A 276 -7.14 10.03 -11.62
C THR A 276 -6.16 11.22 -11.63
N TYR A 277 -5.69 11.59 -10.47
CA TYR A 277 -4.65 12.61 -10.30
C TYR A 277 -3.74 12.25 -9.13
N LYS A 278 -2.48 12.70 -9.20
CA LYS A 278 -1.54 12.56 -8.10
C LYS A 278 -1.86 13.58 -7.01
N MET A 279 -2.02 13.10 -5.78
CA MET A 279 -2.28 13.93 -4.61
C MET A 279 -0.99 14.63 -4.15
N HIS A 280 -1.13 15.74 -3.44
CA HIS A 280 0.00 16.49 -2.90
C HIS A 280 0.90 15.66 -1.98
N ASN A 281 0.33 14.97 -1.01
CA ASN A 281 1.05 14.08 -0.09
C ASN A 281 0.40 12.70 0.11
N GLY A 282 -0.78 12.47 -0.50
CA GLY A 282 -1.56 11.24 -0.36
C GLY A 282 -2.14 11.02 1.04
N HIS A 283 -2.89 9.92 1.19
CA HIS A 283 -3.43 9.46 2.46
C HIS A 283 -2.71 8.19 2.91
N ARG A 284 -2.15 8.22 4.14
CA ARG A 284 -1.48 7.06 4.73
C ARG A 284 -1.64 7.07 6.26
N GLY A 285 -2.23 6.03 6.79
CA GLY A 285 -2.49 5.88 8.22
C GLY A 285 -3.70 5.00 8.51
N LEU A 286 -3.97 4.78 9.78
CA LEU A 286 -4.99 3.85 10.28
C LEU A 286 -6.21 4.57 10.87
N ASN A 287 -6.33 5.88 10.72
CA ASN A 287 -7.30 6.71 11.44
C ASN A 287 -7.96 7.78 10.55
N HIS A 288 -8.13 7.48 9.26
CA HIS A 288 -8.80 8.40 8.35
C HIS A 288 -10.32 8.23 8.42
N PRO A 289 -11.07 9.28 8.73
CA PRO A 289 -12.52 9.22 8.79
C PRO A 289 -13.13 9.30 7.38
N VAL A 290 -13.97 8.35 7.05
CA VAL A 290 -14.69 8.27 5.77
C VAL A 290 -16.19 8.23 6.03
N LYS A 291 -16.96 9.00 5.28
CA LYS A 291 -18.43 8.97 5.33
C LYS A 291 -18.99 8.09 4.24
N ASN A 292 -19.76 7.09 4.62
CA ASN A 292 -20.60 6.31 3.73
C ASN A 292 -21.87 7.12 3.41
N LEU A 293 -21.99 7.56 2.17
CA LEU A 293 -23.12 8.40 1.72
C LEU A 293 -24.43 7.62 1.57
N ILE A 294 -24.35 6.30 1.42
CA ILE A 294 -25.53 5.44 1.29
C ILE A 294 -26.20 5.22 2.65
N THR A 295 -25.42 4.98 3.68
CA THR A 295 -25.92 4.71 5.04
C THR A 295 -25.94 5.95 5.93
N GLY A 296 -25.22 7.01 5.56
CA GLY A 296 -25.01 8.21 6.36
C GLY A 296 -24.03 8.04 7.54
N LYS A 297 -23.48 6.84 7.74
CA LYS A 297 -22.53 6.54 8.83
C LYS A 297 -21.11 6.97 8.47
N SER A 298 -20.31 7.27 9.49
CA SER A 298 -18.87 7.49 9.37
C SER A 298 -18.12 6.25 9.86
N GLU A 299 -17.02 5.95 9.20
CA GLU A 299 -16.15 4.81 9.43
C GLU A 299 -14.71 5.31 9.60
N ILE A 300 -13.93 4.64 10.44
CA ILE A 300 -12.48 4.88 10.52
C ILE A 300 -11.80 3.87 9.61
N THR A 301 -10.90 4.35 8.76
CA THR A 301 -10.32 3.54 7.69
C THR A 301 -8.80 3.53 7.69
N SER A 302 -8.24 2.43 7.18
CA SER A 302 -6.83 2.32 6.83
C SER A 302 -6.60 2.82 5.42
N GLN A 303 -5.62 3.71 5.22
CA GLN A 303 -5.33 4.38 3.97
C GLN A 303 -3.86 4.22 3.57
N ASN A 304 -3.62 3.96 2.29
CA ASN A 304 -2.28 4.00 1.70
C ASN A 304 -2.37 4.24 0.20
N HIS A 305 -2.54 5.49 -0.21
CA HIS A 305 -2.57 5.85 -1.63
C HIS A 305 -2.03 7.25 -1.88
N GLY A 306 -1.42 7.45 -3.07
CA GLY A 306 -0.90 8.73 -3.55
C GLY A 306 -1.67 9.30 -4.73
N PHE A 307 -2.66 8.56 -5.25
CA PHE A 307 -3.56 8.98 -6.33
C PHE A 307 -5.01 8.92 -5.87
N ALA A 308 -5.86 9.76 -6.47
CA ALA A 308 -7.28 9.79 -6.21
C ALA A 308 -8.08 10.02 -7.49
N VAL A 309 -9.38 9.73 -7.46
CA VAL A 309 -10.31 9.94 -8.58
C VAL A 309 -10.74 11.39 -8.63
N LYS A 310 -10.82 12.00 -9.83
CA LYS A 310 -11.30 13.37 -10.01
C LYS A 310 -12.79 13.47 -9.77
N ALA A 311 -13.20 14.25 -8.78
CA ALA A 311 -14.63 14.46 -8.42
C ALA A 311 -15.45 15.03 -9.58
N GLU A 312 -14.89 16.00 -10.31
CA GLU A 312 -15.54 16.65 -11.46
C GLU A 312 -15.93 15.68 -12.58
N ASP A 313 -15.21 14.58 -12.76
CA ASP A 313 -15.52 13.57 -13.76
C ASP A 313 -16.67 12.68 -13.30
N VAL A 314 -16.76 12.38 -11.99
CA VAL A 314 -17.86 11.59 -11.43
C VAL A 314 -19.18 12.37 -11.50
N GLU A 315 -19.16 13.67 -11.18
CA GLU A 315 -20.34 14.55 -11.26
C GLU A 315 -20.92 14.61 -12.68
N LYS A 316 -20.07 14.48 -13.72
CA LYS A 316 -20.48 14.49 -15.13
C LYS A 316 -20.89 13.12 -15.66
N ASN A 317 -20.63 12.04 -14.94
CA ASN A 317 -20.96 10.69 -15.38
C ASN A 317 -22.24 10.17 -14.68
N PRO A 318 -23.38 10.12 -15.38
CA PRO A 318 -24.67 9.73 -14.78
C PRO A 318 -24.71 8.27 -14.32
N ASP A 319 -23.82 7.41 -14.84
CA ASP A 319 -23.78 5.98 -14.53
C ASP A 319 -22.98 5.67 -13.25
N VAL A 320 -22.22 6.65 -12.76
CA VAL A 320 -21.40 6.49 -11.56
C VAL A 320 -22.05 7.22 -10.39
N GLU A 321 -21.98 6.61 -9.21
CA GLU A 321 -22.43 7.21 -7.94
C GLU A 321 -21.30 7.17 -6.93
N ILE A 322 -21.06 8.30 -6.25
CA ILE A 322 -20.12 8.38 -5.12
C ILE A 322 -20.78 7.71 -3.92
N THR A 323 -20.11 6.72 -3.35
CA THR A 323 -20.58 5.99 -2.17
C THR A 323 -19.89 6.40 -0.87
N HIS A 324 -18.63 6.84 -0.97
CA HIS A 324 -17.82 7.22 0.20
C HIS A 324 -16.98 8.45 -0.10
N ILE A 325 -16.82 9.31 0.90
CA ILE A 325 -15.96 10.52 0.86
C ILE A 325 -15.10 10.61 2.12
N ASN A 326 -13.88 11.10 1.97
CA ASN A 326 -12.98 11.42 3.08
C ASN A 326 -13.48 12.68 3.81
N LEU A 327 -13.58 12.62 5.13
CA LEU A 327 -14.06 13.75 5.94
C LEU A 327 -12.99 14.82 6.19
N ASN A 328 -11.73 14.56 5.87
CA ASN A 328 -10.65 15.55 6.05
C ASN A 328 -10.56 16.53 4.87
N ASP A 329 -10.80 16.06 3.63
CA ASP A 329 -10.54 16.85 2.42
C ASP A 329 -11.57 16.64 1.29
N ASN A 330 -12.62 15.83 1.53
CA ASN A 330 -13.69 15.50 0.60
C ASN A 330 -13.24 14.72 -0.67
N THR A 331 -12.07 14.10 -0.66
CA THR A 331 -11.67 13.20 -1.74
C THR A 331 -12.64 12.03 -1.85
N ILE A 332 -12.82 11.51 -3.09
CA ILE A 332 -13.68 10.35 -3.35
C ILE A 332 -12.99 9.11 -2.79
N GLU A 333 -13.70 8.42 -1.90
CA GLU A 333 -13.24 7.20 -1.23
C GLU A 333 -14.01 5.94 -1.66
N GLY A 334 -15.00 6.09 -2.51
CA GLY A 334 -15.72 4.95 -3.07
C GLY A 334 -16.74 5.35 -4.13
N ILE A 335 -16.91 4.45 -5.11
CA ILE A 335 -17.91 4.58 -6.17
C ILE A 335 -18.66 3.27 -6.38
N ARG A 336 -19.85 3.37 -7.00
CA ARG A 336 -20.56 2.24 -7.60
C ARG A 336 -21.10 2.59 -8.98
N LEU A 337 -21.25 1.59 -9.85
CA LEU A 337 -21.95 1.72 -11.13
C LEU A 337 -23.43 1.40 -10.93
N LYS A 338 -24.32 2.37 -11.20
CA LYS A 338 -25.75 2.28 -10.88
C LYS A 338 -26.49 1.10 -11.53
N SER A 339 -26.09 0.73 -12.74
CA SER A 339 -26.73 -0.33 -13.53
C SER A 339 -26.02 -1.69 -13.45
N LYS A 340 -24.98 -1.82 -12.61
CA LYS A 340 -24.11 -3.01 -12.55
C LYS A 340 -23.81 -3.39 -11.11
N LYS A 341 -23.50 -4.67 -10.88
CA LYS A 341 -23.00 -5.17 -9.58
C LYS A 341 -21.51 -4.85 -9.40
N VAL A 342 -21.13 -3.57 -9.56
CA VAL A 342 -19.74 -3.07 -9.51
C VAL A 342 -19.63 -1.96 -8.48
N PHE A 343 -18.72 -2.11 -7.54
CA PHE A 343 -18.36 -1.07 -6.57
C PHE A 343 -16.90 -1.15 -6.18
N SER A 344 -16.37 -0.07 -5.62
CA SER A 344 -14.98 0.00 -5.21
C SER A 344 -14.77 1.02 -4.12
N VAL A 345 -13.70 0.83 -3.33
CA VAL A 345 -13.27 1.76 -2.28
C VAL A 345 -11.79 2.06 -2.39
N GLN A 346 -11.40 3.32 -2.10
CA GLN A 346 -10.03 3.80 -2.16
C GLN A 346 -9.21 3.33 -0.97
N TYR A 347 -9.83 3.18 0.19
CA TYR A 347 -9.23 2.71 1.42
C TYR A 347 -9.16 1.18 1.50
N HIS A 348 -8.57 0.65 2.57
CA HIS A 348 -8.29 -0.76 2.80
C HIS A 348 -9.30 -1.38 3.80
N PRO A 349 -10.42 -1.98 3.36
CA PRO A 349 -11.40 -2.60 4.25
C PRO A 349 -10.89 -3.88 4.89
N GLU A 350 -9.87 -4.52 4.32
CA GLU A 350 -9.19 -5.68 4.88
C GLU A 350 -8.39 -5.33 6.13
N ALA A 351 -7.91 -4.08 6.23
CA ALA A 351 -7.02 -3.56 7.28
C ALA A 351 -5.83 -4.47 7.55
N ALA A 352 -5.38 -4.76 8.71
CA ALA A 352 -4.18 -5.44 9.16
C ALA A 352 -2.89 -4.64 8.83
N ALA A 353 -2.42 -3.79 9.77
CA ALA A 353 -3.15 -3.41 10.99
C ALA A 353 -4.19 -2.34 10.68
N GLY A 354 -5.19 -2.18 11.57
CA GLY A 354 -6.14 -1.09 11.43
C GLY A 354 -7.57 -1.43 11.86
N PRO A 355 -8.50 -0.47 11.74
CA PRO A 355 -9.89 -0.63 12.10
C PRO A 355 -10.61 -1.62 11.17
N HIS A 356 -11.66 -2.25 11.69
CA HIS A 356 -12.44 -3.25 10.98
C HIS A 356 -13.84 -2.75 10.57
N ASP A 357 -14.11 -1.46 10.68
CA ASP A 357 -15.42 -0.85 10.47
C ASP A 357 -15.99 -1.17 9.09
N SER A 358 -15.16 -1.28 8.08
CA SER A 358 -15.54 -1.46 6.68
C SER A 358 -15.46 -2.91 6.17
N ARG A 359 -15.21 -3.90 7.03
CA ARG A 359 -15.18 -5.33 6.61
C ARG A 359 -16.50 -5.83 6.02
N TYR A 360 -17.64 -5.18 6.31
CA TYR A 360 -18.94 -5.48 5.71
C TYR A 360 -18.96 -5.37 4.17
N LEU A 361 -18.01 -4.64 3.58
CA LEU A 361 -17.91 -4.52 2.11
C LEU A 361 -17.60 -5.86 1.44
N PHE A 362 -16.86 -6.74 2.12
CA PHE A 362 -16.68 -8.12 1.65
C PHE A 362 -18.00 -8.89 1.69
N ASP A 363 -18.82 -8.70 2.72
CA ASP A 363 -20.15 -9.32 2.83
C ASP A 363 -21.08 -8.81 1.73
N GLN A 364 -21.04 -7.52 1.42
CA GLN A 364 -21.74 -6.91 0.30
C GLN A 364 -21.31 -7.53 -1.05
N PHE A 365 -20.01 -7.76 -1.24
CA PHE A 365 -19.51 -8.42 -2.45
C PHE A 365 -20.03 -9.84 -2.58
N ILE A 366 -20.06 -10.62 -1.49
CA ILE A 366 -20.66 -11.97 -1.47
C ILE A 366 -22.16 -11.91 -1.80
N GLN A 367 -22.90 -10.95 -1.24
CA GLN A 367 -24.33 -10.77 -1.55
C GLN A 367 -24.58 -10.48 -3.04
N ASN A 368 -23.70 -9.75 -3.70
CA ASN A 368 -23.80 -9.48 -5.13
C ASN A 368 -23.59 -10.72 -6.00
N MET A 369 -22.93 -11.77 -5.50
CA MET A 369 -22.70 -13.04 -6.20
C MET A 369 -23.89 -14.01 -6.11
N ASN A 370 -24.87 -13.73 -5.24
CA ASN A 370 -26.10 -14.52 -5.11
C ASN A 370 -27.15 -14.20 -6.18
#